data_520447b403449d6dedec30326cfb2605
#
_entry.id   520447b403449d6dedec30326cfb2605
#
_cell.length_a   1.000
_cell.length_b   1.000
_cell.length_c   1.000
_cell.angle_alpha   90.00
_cell.angle_beta   90.00
_cell.angle_gamma   90.00
#
_symmetry.space_group_name_H-M   'P 1'
#
loop_
_entity.id
_entity.type
_entity.pdbx_description
1 polymer ?
#
loop_
_entity_poly.entity_id
_entity_poly.type
_entity_poly.pdbx_seq_one_letter_code
_entity_poly.pdbx_strand_id
1 'polypeptide(L)'
;SAILCPIVIPFLHKLKFGQQVRDDGPQAHLKKQGTPTMGGLVFLTAVVITSLLYIRDNPRIIPVLFMTVGFGVIGFLDDYIKIVMKRSEGLNPVQKLIGQFIITGIFVYYLMCSGEVETSMLVPFTGGFEHGIYLNLGFLFIPFVFFVVLGTDNGVNFTDGLDGLCTSVTILVATFL
;
A
#
# COMPACT_ATOMS: atom_id res chain seq x y z
N SER A 1 6.42 -4.16 14.52
CA SER A 1 5.00 -4.58 14.49
C SER A 1 4.70 -5.66 15.53
N ALA A 2 5.49 -6.73 15.67
CA ALA A 2 5.23 -7.83 16.62
C ALA A 2 5.03 -7.36 18.08
N ILE A 3 5.75 -6.35 18.54
CA ILE A 3 5.62 -5.77 19.88
C ILE A 3 4.35 -4.90 20.00
N LEU A 4 3.93 -4.26 18.91
CA LEU A 4 2.74 -3.39 18.89
C LEU A 4 1.44 -4.16 18.78
N CYS A 5 1.42 -5.32 18.11
CA CYS A 5 0.23 -6.13 17.92
C CYS A 5 -0.52 -6.46 19.23
N PRO A 6 0.13 -6.99 20.30
CA PRO A 6 -0.58 -7.32 21.53
C PRO A 6 -1.18 -6.13 22.27
N ILE A 7 -0.73 -4.90 21.96
CA ILE A 7 -1.24 -3.67 22.56
C ILE A 7 -2.41 -3.11 21.72
N VAL A 8 -2.23 -3.06 20.40
CA VAL A 8 -3.19 -2.40 19.51
C VAL A 8 -4.40 -3.27 19.19
N ILE A 9 -4.24 -4.59 19.06
CA ILE A 9 -5.36 -5.50 18.78
C ILE A 9 -6.46 -5.43 19.85
N PRO A 10 -6.17 -5.53 21.17
CA PRO A 10 -7.19 -5.36 22.20
C PRO A 10 -7.82 -3.97 22.20
N PHE A 11 -7.06 -2.93 21.85
CA PHE A 11 -7.57 -1.57 21.72
C PHE A 11 -8.57 -1.43 20.57
N LEU A 12 -8.25 -1.99 19.39
CA LEU A 12 -9.16 -2.03 18.24
C LEU A 12 -10.44 -2.83 18.55
N HIS A 13 -10.31 -3.92 19.29
CA HIS A 13 -11.45 -4.70 19.78
C HIS A 13 -12.40 -3.88 20.68
N LYS A 14 -11.83 -3.09 21.61
CA LYS A 14 -12.62 -2.20 22.49
C LYS A 14 -13.38 -1.13 21.73
N LEU A 15 -12.80 -0.63 20.65
CA LEU A 15 -13.43 0.37 19.78
C LEU A 15 -14.53 -0.22 18.89
N LYS A 16 -14.79 -1.54 18.97
CA LYS A 16 -15.78 -2.25 18.15
C LYS A 16 -15.56 -2.05 16.64
N PHE A 17 -14.32 -1.89 16.23
CA PHE A 17 -13.94 -1.83 14.82
C PHE A 17 -13.98 -3.24 14.22
N GLY A 18 -15.16 -3.82 14.14
CA GLY A 18 -15.39 -5.15 13.59
C GLY A 18 -15.77 -5.09 12.10
N GLN A 19 -15.31 -6.08 11.37
CA GLN A 19 -15.61 -6.23 9.96
C GLN A 19 -17.12 -6.42 9.74
N GLN A 20 -17.70 -5.63 8.84
CA GLN A 20 -19.05 -5.83 8.31
C GLN A 20 -18.95 -6.75 7.09
N VAL A 21 -19.54 -7.93 7.20
CA VAL A 21 -19.55 -8.91 6.08
C VAL A 21 -20.83 -8.71 5.27
N ARG A 22 -20.74 -8.83 3.94
CA ARG A 22 -21.90 -8.80 3.06
C ARG A 22 -22.80 -10.02 3.31
N ASP A 23 -24.10 -9.82 3.41
CA ASP A 23 -25.08 -10.87 3.65
C ASP A 23 -25.26 -11.83 2.46
N ASP A 24 -24.92 -11.36 1.26
CA ASP A 24 -24.96 -12.10 -0.02
C ASP A 24 -23.66 -12.88 -0.32
N GLY A 25 -22.67 -12.85 0.59
CA GLY A 25 -21.41 -13.58 0.45
C GLY A 25 -21.46 -15.05 0.89
N PRO A 26 -20.39 -15.83 0.64
CA PRO A 26 -20.29 -17.21 1.10
C PRO A 26 -20.48 -17.31 2.61
N GLN A 27 -21.26 -18.31 3.08
CA GLN A 27 -21.54 -18.50 4.52
C GLN A 27 -20.29 -18.65 5.40
N ALA A 28 -19.17 -19.11 4.84
CA ALA A 28 -17.88 -19.18 5.52
C ALA A 28 -17.37 -17.79 5.98
N HIS A 29 -17.74 -16.71 5.28
CA HIS A 29 -17.35 -15.35 5.60
C HIS A 29 -18.15 -14.77 6.78
N LEU A 30 -19.36 -15.25 7.05
CA LEU A 30 -20.16 -14.81 8.20
C LEU A 30 -19.48 -15.13 9.55
N LYS A 31 -18.64 -16.17 9.59
CA LYS A 31 -17.85 -16.50 10.79
C LYS A 31 -16.81 -15.43 11.15
N LYS A 32 -16.48 -14.53 10.23
CA LYS A 32 -15.51 -13.45 10.41
C LYS A 32 -16.15 -12.13 10.88
N GLN A 33 -17.46 -12.11 11.04
CA GLN A 33 -18.16 -10.95 11.56
C GLN A 33 -17.64 -10.56 12.94
N GLY A 34 -17.24 -9.30 13.11
CA GLY A 34 -16.63 -8.81 14.35
C GLY A 34 -15.13 -9.00 14.48
N THR A 35 -14.44 -9.59 13.48
CA THR A 35 -12.98 -9.60 13.45
C THR A 35 -12.45 -8.16 13.38
N PRO A 36 -11.44 -7.77 14.22
CA PRO A 36 -10.90 -6.42 14.19
C PRO A 36 -10.35 -6.08 12.81
N THR A 37 -10.75 -4.94 12.28
CA THR A 37 -10.19 -4.35 11.06
C THR A 37 -9.12 -3.31 11.41
N MET A 38 -8.47 -2.71 10.42
CA MET A 38 -7.43 -1.68 10.56
C MET A 38 -6.11 -2.18 11.16
N GLY A 39 -5.81 -3.48 11.08
CA GLY A 39 -4.51 -4.03 11.49
C GLY A 39 -3.33 -3.39 10.76
N GLY A 40 -3.56 -2.86 9.56
CA GLY A 40 -2.58 -2.10 8.79
C GLY A 40 -2.00 -0.88 9.50
N LEU A 41 -2.76 -0.27 10.45
CA LEU A 41 -2.25 0.85 11.27
C LEU A 41 -1.04 0.47 12.11
N VAL A 42 -1.01 -0.75 12.65
CA VAL A 42 0.12 -1.25 13.45
C VAL A 42 1.36 -1.35 12.57
N PHE A 43 1.18 -1.91 11.40
CA PHE A 43 2.26 -2.08 10.43
C PHE A 43 2.77 -0.74 9.93
N LEU A 44 1.87 0.15 9.52
CA LEU A 44 2.21 1.49 9.04
C LEU A 44 2.95 2.30 10.11
N THR A 45 2.50 2.27 11.36
CA THR A 45 3.17 2.96 12.47
C THR A 45 4.59 2.42 12.68
N ALA A 46 4.78 1.10 12.62
CA ALA A 46 6.10 0.49 12.75
C ALA A 46 7.05 0.94 11.61
N VAL A 47 6.56 0.95 10.37
CA VAL A 47 7.32 1.42 9.20
C VAL A 47 7.70 2.89 9.35
N VAL A 48 6.75 3.76 9.72
CA VAL A 48 7.00 5.20 9.90
C VAL A 48 8.07 5.43 10.97
N ILE A 49 7.94 4.81 12.16
CA ILE A 49 8.92 4.98 13.25
C ILE A 49 10.31 4.52 12.79
N THR A 50 10.40 3.34 12.16
CA THR A 50 11.68 2.82 11.68
C THR A 50 12.30 3.74 10.63
N SER A 51 11.50 4.20 9.66
CA SER A 51 11.98 5.10 8.61
C SER A 51 12.49 6.43 9.16
N LEU A 52 11.80 7.01 10.16
CA LEU A 52 12.23 8.25 10.80
C LEU A 52 13.59 8.13 11.52
N LEU A 53 13.94 6.96 12.04
CA LEU A 53 15.24 6.72 12.65
C LEU A 53 16.40 6.75 11.63
N TYR A 54 16.12 6.33 10.39
CA TYR A 54 17.13 6.25 9.33
C TYR A 54 17.11 7.40 8.32
N ILE A 55 16.15 8.33 8.44
CA ILE A 55 15.94 9.42 7.47
C ILE A 55 17.15 10.35 7.33
N ARG A 56 17.92 10.53 8.42
CA ARG A 56 19.13 11.37 8.43
C ARG A 56 20.24 10.80 7.55
N ASP A 57 20.41 9.48 7.59
CA ASP A 57 21.46 8.80 6.87
C ASP A 57 21.08 8.51 5.41
N ASN A 58 19.77 8.43 5.14
CA ASN A 58 19.22 8.09 3.83
C ASN A 58 18.00 8.96 3.47
N PRO A 59 18.21 10.20 2.99
CA PRO A 59 17.11 11.10 2.61
C PRO A 59 16.18 10.55 1.52
N ARG A 60 16.66 9.59 0.72
CA ARG A 60 15.86 8.89 -0.32
C ARG A 60 14.68 8.09 0.23
N ILE A 61 14.62 7.89 1.56
CA ILE A 61 13.47 7.29 2.24
C ILE A 61 12.26 8.24 2.22
N ILE A 62 12.47 9.56 2.16
CA ILE A 62 11.40 10.56 2.27
C ILE A 62 10.29 10.35 1.21
N PRO A 63 10.58 10.28 -0.09
CA PRO A 63 9.53 10.08 -1.09
C PRO A 63 8.83 8.73 -0.97
N VAL A 64 9.56 7.68 -0.58
CA VAL A 64 8.98 6.35 -0.35
C VAL A 64 8.06 6.38 0.88
N LEU A 65 8.47 7.04 1.96
CA LEU A 65 7.66 7.21 3.15
C LEU A 65 6.40 8.04 2.87
N PHE A 66 6.52 9.10 2.07
CA PHE A 66 5.38 9.90 1.62
C PHE A 66 4.35 9.03 0.88
N MET A 67 4.79 8.20 -0.07
CA MET A 67 3.93 7.26 -0.78
C MET A 67 3.26 6.28 0.18
N THR A 68 4.04 5.65 1.06
CA THR A 68 3.55 4.66 2.02
C THR A 68 2.47 5.26 2.94
N VAL A 69 2.72 6.45 3.50
CA VAL A 69 1.75 7.14 4.36
C VAL A 69 0.55 7.61 3.56
N GLY A 70 0.75 8.17 2.37
CA GLY A 70 -0.32 8.65 1.51
C GLY A 70 -1.32 7.56 1.12
N PHE A 71 -0.82 6.42 0.63
CA PHE A 71 -1.67 5.26 0.33
C PHE A 71 -2.27 4.66 1.60
N GLY A 72 -1.51 4.63 2.71
CA GLY A 72 -2.02 4.23 4.02
C GLY A 72 -3.20 5.07 4.51
N VAL A 73 -3.17 6.39 4.27
CA VAL A 73 -4.30 7.30 4.59
C VAL A 73 -5.52 6.97 3.73
N ILE A 74 -5.35 6.69 2.44
CA ILE A 74 -6.48 6.28 1.58
C ILE A 74 -7.12 5.00 2.11
N GLY A 75 -6.31 3.98 2.43
CA GLY A 75 -6.81 2.72 3.01
C GLY A 75 -7.48 2.92 4.37
N PHE A 76 -6.90 3.76 5.22
CA PHE A 76 -7.51 4.12 6.49
C PHE A 76 -8.88 4.79 6.33
N LEU A 77 -9.01 5.74 5.42
CA LEU A 77 -10.28 6.42 5.14
C LEU A 77 -11.32 5.45 4.59
N ASP A 78 -10.91 4.52 3.73
CA ASP A 78 -11.79 3.47 3.19
C ASP A 78 -12.37 2.60 4.31
N ASP A 79 -11.52 2.10 5.21
CA ASP A 79 -11.96 1.28 6.33
C ASP A 79 -12.73 2.09 7.39
N TYR A 80 -12.33 3.31 7.66
CA TYR A 80 -13.01 4.19 8.60
C TYR A 80 -14.46 4.48 8.17
N ILE A 81 -14.68 4.74 6.87
CA ILE A 81 -16.03 4.97 6.32
C ILE A 81 -16.89 3.71 6.47
N LYS A 82 -16.36 2.52 6.20
CA LYS A 82 -17.06 1.24 6.40
C LYS A 82 -17.55 1.09 7.84
N ILE A 83 -16.69 1.41 8.81
CA ILE A 83 -17.00 1.27 10.24
C ILE A 83 -18.04 2.29 10.68
N VAL A 84 -17.84 3.58 10.37
CA VAL A 84 -18.73 4.67 10.81
C VAL A 84 -20.10 4.53 10.18
N MET A 85 -20.16 4.21 8.90
CA MET A 85 -21.42 4.05 8.19
C MET A 85 -22.04 2.65 8.34
N LYS A 86 -21.36 1.73 9.05
CA LYS A 86 -21.81 0.34 9.27
C LYS A 86 -22.24 -0.35 7.98
N ARG A 87 -21.44 -0.18 6.92
CA ARG A 87 -21.69 -0.79 5.61
C ARG A 87 -20.44 -1.50 5.10
N SER A 88 -20.60 -2.44 4.18
CA SER A 88 -19.50 -3.17 3.56
C SER A 88 -18.74 -2.35 2.52
N GLU A 89 -19.31 -1.24 2.06
CA GLU A 89 -18.72 -0.35 1.06
C GLU A 89 -18.02 0.83 1.73
N GLY A 90 -16.75 1.05 1.37
CA GLY A 90 -15.93 2.17 1.83
C GLY A 90 -16.03 3.38 0.89
N LEU A 91 -14.87 3.88 0.48
CA LEU A 91 -14.75 4.90 -0.55
C LEU A 91 -15.27 4.41 -1.89
N ASN A 92 -15.90 5.32 -2.64
CA ASN A 92 -16.25 5.03 -4.02
C ASN A 92 -14.99 4.70 -4.83
N PRO A 93 -15.00 3.69 -5.73
CA PRO A 93 -13.82 3.35 -6.54
C PRO A 93 -13.18 4.55 -7.24
N VAL A 94 -14.00 5.49 -7.73
CA VAL A 94 -13.53 6.72 -8.36
C VAL A 94 -12.81 7.64 -7.36
N GLN A 95 -13.33 7.80 -6.13
CA GLN A 95 -12.70 8.62 -5.10
C GLN A 95 -11.35 8.03 -4.67
N LYS A 96 -11.29 6.70 -4.50
CA LYS A 96 -10.05 5.99 -4.21
C LYS A 96 -9.02 6.22 -5.31
N LEU A 97 -9.42 6.04 -6.57
CA LEU A 97 -8.55 6.24 -7.72
C LEU A 97 -8.03 7.68 -7.82
N ILE A 98 -8.89 8.69 -7.61
CA ILE A 98 -8.49 10.11 -7.60
C ILE A 98 -7.43 10.34 -6.51
N GLY A 99 -7.63 9.84 -5.29
CA GLY A 99 -6.65 9.95 -4.21
C GLY A 99 -5.30 9.33 -4.59
N GLN A 100 -5.31 8.13 -5.17
CA GLN A 100 -4.12 7.44 -5.65
C GLN A 100 -3.40 8.25 -6.76
N PHE A 101 -4.16 8.83 -7.70
CA PHE A 101 -3.61 9.68 -8.76
C PHE A 101 -2.93 10.94 -8.19
N ILE A 102 -3.54 11.60 -7.20
CA ILE A 102 -2.97 12.81 -6.58
C ILE A 102 -1.65 12.48 -5.90
N ILE A 103 -1.63 11.44 -5.06
CA ILE A 103 -0.41 11.05 -4.32
C ILE A 103 0.70 10.62 -5.28
N THR A 104 0.36 9.80 -6.28
CA THR A 104 1.32 9.38 -7.31
C THR A 104 1.83 10.57 -8.12
N GLY A 105 0.96 11.53 -8.46
CA GLY A 105 1.33 12.75 -9.18
C GLY A 105 2.32 13.62 -8.42
N ILE A 106 2.11 13.80 -7.11
CA ILE A 106 3.05 14.54 -6.24
C ILE A 106 4.40 13.81 -6.18
N PHE A 107 4.36 12.49 -6.05
CA PHE A 107 5.58 11.67 -6.02
C PHE A 107 6.37 11.76 -7.32
N VAL A 108 5.70 11.60 -8.48
CA VAL A 108 6.34 11.72 -9.80
C VAL A 108 6.90 13.13 -10.01
N TYR A 109 6.14 14.17 -9.63
CA TYR A 109 6.62 15.55 -9.69
C TYR A 109 7.90 15.73 -8.87
N TYR A 110 7.94 15.21 -7.63
CA TYR A 110 9.13 15.25 -6.79
C TYR A 110 10.31 14.53 -7.47
N LEU A 111 10.11 13.33 -7.99
CA LEU A 111 11.16 12.57 -8.69
C LEU A 111 11.74 13.34 -9.87
N MET A 112 10.89 13.96 -10.68
CA MET A 112 11.33 14.74 -11.85
C MET A 112 12.06 16.02 -11.46
N CYS A 113 11.67 16.67 -10.36
CA CYS A 113 12.33 17.89 -9.86
C CYS A 113 13.64 17.61 -9.13
N SER A 114 13.78 16.46 -8.46
CA SER A 114 15.00 16.10 -7.72
C SER A 114 16.19 15.82 -8.61
N GLY A 115 15.95 15.45 -9.88
CA GLY A 115 17.03 15.08 -10.83
C GLY A 115 17.80 13.81 -10.42
N GLU A 116 17.39 13.13 -9.36
CA GLU A 116 18.07 11.92 -8.86
C GLU A 116 17.66 10.64 -9.60
N VAL A 117 16.57 10.70 -10.36
CA VAL A 117 16.03 9.54 -11.06
C VAL A 117 16.14 9.73 -12.57
N GLU A 118 16.85 8.82 -13.20
CA GLU A 118 16.89 8.74 -14.66
C GLU A 118 15.59 8.12 -15.18
N THR A 119 15.18 8.57 -16.37
CA THR A 119 14.00 8.02 -17.08
C THR A 119 14.30 6.71 -17.79
N SER A 120 15.41 6.06 -17.43
CA SER A 120 15.84 4.78 -17.97
C SER A 120 15.39 3.62 -17.09
N MET A 121 14.87 2.56 -17.71
CA MET A 121 14.43 1.34 -17.05
C MET A 121 15.28 0.18 -17.54
N LEU A 122 15.78 -0.63 -16.58
CA LEU A 122 16.46 -1.88 -16.91
C LEU A 122 15.44 -2.88 -17.47
N VAL A 123 15.72 -3.43 -18.63
CA VAL A 123 14.91 -4.49 -19.21
C VAL A 123 15.19 -5.79 -18.43
N PRO A 124 14.16 -6.42 -17.84
CA PRO A 124 14.35 -7.66 -17.10
C PRO A 124 15.03 -8.76 -17.92
N PHE A 125 15.83 -9.58 -17.26
CA PHE A 125 16.53 -10.74 -17.86
C PHE A 125 17.61 -10.43 -18.91
N THR A 126 18.06 -9.18 -19.03
CA THR A 126 19.06 -8.78 -20.05
C THR A 126 20.50 -8.73 -19.54
N GLY A 127 20.80 -9.14 -18.30
CA GLY A 127 22.17 -9.18 -17.79
C GLY A 127 22.45 -8.44 -16.48
N GLY A 128 21.41 -8.07 -15.74
CA GLY A 128 21.53 -7.38 -14.44
C GLY A 128 21.92 -5.91 -14.54
N PHE A 129 22.27 -5.30 -13.40
CA PHE A 129 22.50 -3.85 -13.30
C PHE A 129 23.77 -3.37 -14.02
N GLU A 130 24.79 -4.22 -14.17
CA GLU A 130 26.07 -3.81 -14.77
C GLU A 130 26.10 -4.01 -16.31
N HIS A 131 25.42 -5.02 -16.83
CA HIS A 131 25.50 -5.44 -18.23
C HIS A 131 24.15 -5.49 -18.92
N GLY A 132 23.09 -5.05 -18.23
CA GLY A 132 21.73 -5.09 -18.75
C GLY A 132 21.44 -4.01 -19.78
N ILE A 133 20.39 -4.23 -20.56
CA ILE A 133 19.91 -3.26 -21.54
C ILE A 133 19.03 -2.25 -20.81
N TYR A 134 19.38 -0.98 -20.91
CA TYR A 134 18.58 0.13 -20.37
C TYR A 134 17.74 0.76 -21.49
N LEU A 135 16.44 0.79 -21.29
CA LEU A 135 15.50 1.45 -22.18
C LEU A 135 15.16 2.84 -21.61
N ASN A 136 15.55 3.89 -22.32
CA ASN A 136 15.15 5.24 -21.94
C ASN A 136 13.71 5.50 -22.37
N LEU A 137 12.81 5.61 -21.41
CA LEU A 137 11.39 5.85 -21.63
C LEU A 137 11.08 7.33 -21.91
N GLY A 138 12.00 8.26 -21.56
CA GLY A 138 11.76 9.68 -21.73
C GLY A 138 10.42 10.12 -21.15
N PHE A 139 9.58 10.76 -21.99
CA PHE A 139 8.24 11.20 -21.58
C PHE A 139 7.30 10.06 -21.15
N LEU A 140 7.48 8.86 -21.70
CA LEU A 140 6.67 7.68 -21.34
C LEU A 140 6.95 7.17 -19.91
N PHE A 141 8.02 7.63 -19.27
CA PHE A 141 8.33 7.28 -17.88
C PHE A 141 7.20 7.69 -16.92
N ILE A 142 6.61 8.87 -17.12
CA ILE A 142 5.52 9.36 -16.27
C ILE A 142 4.31 8.41 -16.28
N PRO A 143 3.64 8.16 -17.43
CA PRO A 143 2.51 7.24 -17.46
C PRO A 143 2.89 5.80 -17.05
N PHE A 144 4.12 5.38 -17.29
CA PHE A 144 4.62 4.09 -16.85
C PHE A 144 4.64 3.98 -15.31
N VAL A 145 5.15 5.00 -14.60
CA VAL A 145 5.16 5.02 -13.13
C VAL A 145 3.73 5.00 -12.59
N PHE A 146 2.82 5.77 -13.16
CA PHE A 146 1.40 5.72 -12.78
C PHE A 146 0.82 4.32 -12.96
N PHE A 147 1.07 3.69 -14.09
CA PHE A 147 0.58 2.35 -14.37
C PHE A 147 1.11 1.33 -13.36
N VAL A 148 2.41 1.37 -13.05
CA VAL A 148 3.03 0.45 -12.09
C VAL A 148 2.49 0.69 -10.69
N VAL A 149 2.48 1.93 -10.21
CA VAL A 149 2.07 2.26 -8.84
C VAL A 149 0.60 1.93 -8.62
N LEU A 150 -0.31 2.42 -9.48
CA LEU A 150 -1.73 2.17 -9.34
C LEU A 150 -2.08 0.70 -9.59
N GLY A 151 -1.42 0.08 -10.57
CA GLY A 151 -1.61 -1.34 -10.86
C GLY A 151 -1.19 -2.23 -9.70
N THR A 152 -0.07 -1.93 -9.05
CA THR A 152 0.41 -2.68 -7.90
C THR A 152 -0.50 -2.49 -6.69
N ASP A 153 -0.86 -1.25 -6.34
CA ASP A 153 -1.72 -0.97 -5.19
C ASP A 153 -3.10 -1.63 -5.32
N ASN A 154 -3.75 -1.46 -6.46
CA ASN A 154 -5.05 -2.10 -6.69
C ASN A 154 -4.92 -3.62 -6.84
N GLY A 155 -3.85 -4.13 -7.45
CA GLY A 155 -3.57 -5.57 -7.53
C GLY A 155 -3.40 -6.21 -6.16
N VAL A 156 -2.66 -5.58 -5.24
CA VAL A 156 -2.52 -6.04 -3.85
C VAL A 156 -3.87 -6.01 -3.14
N ASN A 157 -4.65 -4.95 -3.32
CA ASN A 157 -5.99 -4.85 -2.72
C ASN A 157 -6.95 -5.96 -3.20
N PHE A 158 -6.90 -6.34 -4.47
CA PHE A 158 -7.66 -7.48 -4.98
C PHE A 158 -7.16 -8.82 -4.42
N THR A 159 -5.84 -8.95 -4.23
CA THR A 159 -5.23 -10.18 -3.68
C THR A 159 -5.63 -10.39 -2.22
N ASP A 160 -5.95 -9.34 -1.47
CA ASP A 160 -6.37 -9.41 -0.06
C ASP A 160 -7.85 -9.85 0.14
N GLY A 161 -8.47 -10.40 -0.88
CA GLY A 161 -9.82 -10.98 -0.81
C GLY A 161 -9.91 -12.35 -0.14
N LEU A 162 -8.80 -13.08 -0.02
CA LEU A 162 -8.73 -14.43 0.58
C LEU A 162 -7.71 -14.47 1.71
N ASP A 163 -8.06 -15.16 2.82
CA ASP A 163 -7.18 -15.30 3.98
C ASP A 163 -5.83 -15.92 3.63
N GLY A 164 -4.76 -15.20 3.96
CA GLY A 164 -3.40 -15.65 3.77
C GLY A 164 -2.84 -15.48 2.35
N LEU A 165 -3.67 -15.19 1.34
CA LEU A 165 -3.20 -15.06 -0.05
C LEU A 165 -2.26 -13.86 -0.20
N CYS A 166 -2.70 -12.66 0.22
CA CYS A 166 -1.87 -11.46 0.16
C CYS A 166 -0.57 -11.62 0.95
N THR A 167 -0.65 -12.16 2.16
CA THR A 167 0.52 -12.40 3.01
C THR A 167 1.51 -13.37 2.36
N SER A 168 1.02 -14.48 1.79
CA SER A 168 1.87 -15.47 1.13
C SER A 168 2.58 -14.89 -0.09
N VAL A 169 1.86 -14.15 -0.93
CA VAL A 169 2.44 -13.46 -2.10
C VAL A 169 3.48 -12.43 -1.65
N THR A 170 3.18 -11.63 -0.62
CA THR A 170 4.11 -10.63 -0.09
C THR A 170 5.39 -11.26 0.45
N ILE A 171 5.31 -12.39 1.16
CA ILE A 171 6.47 -13.12 1.65
C ILE A 171 7.35 -13.59 0.48
N LEU A 172 6.73 -14.17 -0.56
CA LEU A 172 7.47 -14.60 -1.75
C LEU A 172 8.19 -13.43 -2.41
N VAL A 173 7.49 -12.33 -2.69
CA VAL A 173 8.08 -11.14 -3.30
C VAL A 173 9.24 -10.60 -2.45
N ALA A 174 9.04 -10.44 -1.14
CA ALA A 174 10.07 -9.92 -0.23
C ALA A 174 11.27 -10.86 -0.07
N THR A 175 11.15 -12.14 -0.40
CA THR A 175 12.26 -13.10 -0.37
C THR A 175 13.18 -12.97 -1.58
N PHE A 176 12.64 -12.48 -2.71
CA PHE A 176 13.36 -12.32 -3.97
C PHE A 176 13.83 -10.88 -4.25
N LEU A 177 13.45 -9.89 -3.42
CA LEU A 177 13.93 -8.51 -3.46
C LEU A 177 15.13 -8.30 -2.55
#